data_24a6c1c3007e7313f2244e7760a3f2a2
#
_entry.id   24a6c1c3007e7313f2244e7760a3f2a2
#
_cell.length_a   1.000
_cell.length_b   1.000
_cell.length_c   1.000
_cell.angle_alpha   90.00
_cell.angle_beta   90.00
_cell.angle_gamma   90.00
#
_symmetry.space_group_name_H-M   'P 1'
#
loop_
_entity.id
_entity.type
_entity.pdbx_description
1 polymer ?
#
loop_
_entity_poly.entity_id
_entity_poly.type
_entity_poly.pdbx_seq_one_letter_code
_entity_poly.pdbx_strand_id
1 'polypeptide(L)'
;MARGRTTFVVVLTSLVGAAAVACSGAPTPSSTLGPVPDDIADHLSVQVDQGRTQYAAREIVLAVTNDSDETMTLVSGALDADGFGPSRPTKENRTPALRPGTTRDVYVELGEAECAGFPAGPEEPVPDAAPSATITLALGEFDDLGPASDVVVAEVGDPGGHLARNHAVDCATAAVASGASLAVDADIPVETRGGELTALVTLRIDPVDGGPEVTIDRIAGTTIMNNPDPDGEDSGWTGSALDGQRSGSVTLPVVPARCDAHAVGEDKRGTFLPVTASVDGVAQHVVYVPMPDSARADLFAFIADSCDWPG
;
A
#
# COMPACT_ATOMS: atom_id res chain seq x y z
N MET A 1 -7.72 -35.27 84.69
CA MET A 1 -7.48 -36.57 84.05
C MET A 1 -6.66 -36.33 82.78
N ALA A 2 -5.34 -36.48 82.91
CA ALA A 2 -4.42 -36.21 81.82
C ALA A 2 -3.77 -37.57 81.42
N ARG A 3 -3.85 -37.96 80.20
CA ARG A 3 -3.11 -39.08 79.60
C ARG A 3 -2.05 -38.57 78.67
N GLY A 4 -0.80 -38.71 79.08
CA GLY A 4 0.36 -38.48 78.26
C GLY A 4 0.51 -39.53 77.17
N ARG A 5 1.01 -39.12 76.01
CA ARG A 5 1.44 -39.97 74.91
C ARG A 5 2.88 -39.61 74.54
N THR A 6 3.73 -40.56 74.83
CA THR A 6 5.18 -40.55 74.50
C THR A 6 5.37 -40.70 73.01
N THR A 7 6.07 -39.77 72.37
CA THR A 7 6.39 -39.85 70.95
C THR A 7 7.84 -40.31 70.78
N PHE A 8 8.02 -41.43 70.09
CA PHE A 8 9.31 -41.93 69.65
C PHE A 8 9.79 -41.15 68.43
N VAL A 9 10.99 -40.58 68.49
CA VAL A 9 11.70 -39.99 67.39
C VAL A 9 12.56 -41.04 66.74
N VAL A 10 12.27 -41.43 65.53
CA VAL A 10 13.14 -42.25 64.65
C VAL A 10 13.91 -41.28 63.73
N VAL A 11 15.23 -41.27 63.95
CA VAL A 11 16.16 -40.53 63.04
C VAL A 11 16.48 -41.41 61.84
N LEU A 12 15.98 -41.07 60.69
CA LEU A 12 16.34 -41.68 59.43
C LEU A 12 17.46 -40.85 58.80
N THR A 13 18.68 -41.35 58.71
CA THR A 13 19.82 -40.78 57.97
C THR A 13 19.65 -41.14 56.51
N SER A 14 19.22 -40.14 55.66
CA SER A 14 19.19 -40.35 54.25
C SER A 14 20.49 -39.92 53.61
N LEU A 15 21.20 -40.89 53.02
CA LEU A 15 22.34 -40.62 52.10
C LEU A 15 21.76 -39.97 50.82
N VAL A 16 22.10 -38.70 50.57
CA VAL A 16 21.85 -38.04 49.28
C VAL A 16 23.01 -38.37 48.33
N GLY A 17 22.77 -39.30 47.44
CA GLY A 17 23.65 -39.56 46.28
C GLY A 17 23.44 -38.44 45.26
N ALA A 18 24.45 -37.58 45.04
CA ALA A 18 24.45 -36.61 43.96
C ALA A 18 24.65 -37.32 42.60
N ALA A 19 23.58 -37.58 41.88
CA ALA A 19 23.65 -37.98 40.50
C ALA A 19 23.90 -36.69 39.64
N ALA A 20 25.13 -36.52 39.16
CA ALA A 20 25.46 -35.52 38.15
C ALA A 20 24.76 -35.92 36.84
N VAL A 21 23.62 -35.29 36.55
CA VAL A 21 23.00 -35.35 35.22
C VAL A 21 23.88 -34.51 34.30
N ALA A 22 24.75 -35.15 33.54
CA ALA A 22 25.42 -34.55 32.41
C ALA A 22 24.32 -34.27 31.35
N CYS A 23 23.88 -33.03 31.24
CA CYS A 23 23.14 -32.57 30.08
C CYS A 23 24.07 -32.67 28.88
N SER A 24 24.07 -33.81 28.19
CA SER A 24 24.55 -33.91 26.83
C SER A 24 23.64 -33.03 26.01
N GLY A 25 24.04 -31.76 25.74
CA GLY A 25 23.40 -30.93 24.71
C GLY A 25 23.42 -31.76 23.44
N ALA A 26 22.24 -32.13 22.95
CA ALA A 26 22.14 -32.69 21.61
C ALA A 26 22.79 -31.65 20.66
N PRO A 27 23.68 -32.08 19.77
CA PRO A 27 24.22 -31.17 18.79
C PRO A 27 23.03 -30.59 18.04
N THR A 28 22.88 -29.27 18.05
CA THR A 28 21.98 -28.57 17.15
C THR A 28 22.37 -29.02 15.75
N PRO A 29 21.46 -29.55 14.92
CA PRO A 29 21.80 -29.91 13.56
C PRO A 29 22.36 -28.64 12.90
N SER A 30 23.66 -28.64 12.63
CA SER A 30 24.26 -27.61 11.79
C SER A 30 23.65 -27.82 10.42
N SER A 31 22.91 -26.84 9.92
CA SER A 31 22.49 -26.84 8.54
C SER A 31 23.71 -27.16 7.66
N THR A 32 23.58 -28.15 6.81
CA THR A 32 24.64 -28.53 5.85
C THR A 32 24.63 -27.61 4.63
N LEU A 33 23.59 -26.77 4.51
CA LEU A 33 23.43 -25.83 3.44
C LEU A 33 24.26 -24.56 3.67
N GLY A 34 24.91 -24.10 2.62
CA GLY A 34 25.69 -22.86 2.60
C GLY A 34 24.81 -21.63 2.28
N PRO A 35 25.44 -20.45 2.07
CA PRO A 35 24.77 -19.31 1.48
C PRO A 35 24.30 -19.63 0.06
N VAL A 36 23.36 -18.83 -0.48
CA VAL A 36 22.86 -18.98 -1.86
C VAL A 36 24.03 -18.72 -2.83
N PRO A 37 24.43 -19.72 -3.66
CA PRO A 37 25.49 -19.53 -4.64
C PRO A 37 25.06 -18.62 -5.80
N ASP A 38 26.03 -17.95 -6.44
CA ASP A 38 25.75 -17.01 -7.53
C ASP A 38 25.07 -17.69 -8.74
N ASP A 39 25.44 -18.93 -9.05
CA ASP A 39 24.83 -19.68 -10.14
C ASP A 39 23.36 -20.04 -9.90
N ILE A 40 22.91 -20.10 -8.65
CA ILE A 40 21.50 -20.23 -8.30
C ILE A 40 20.83 -18.85 -8.33
N ALA A 41 21.51 -17.82 -7.83
CA ALA A 41 21.04 -16.46 -7.80
C ALA A 41 20.74 -15.90 -9.20
N ASP A 42 21.54 -16.25 -10.20
CA ASP A 42 21.37 -15.86 -11.60
C ASP A 42 20.07 -16.41 -12.25
N HIS A 43 19.42 -17.38 -11.60
CA HIS A 43 18.13 -17.94 -12.01
C HIS A 43 16.94 -17.35 -11.26
N LEU A 44 17.14 -16.23 -10.58
CA LEU A 44 16.03 -15.46 -9.97
C LEU A 44 15.60 -14.33 -10.89
N SER A 45 14.30 -14.14 -11.01
CA SER A 45 13.73 -12.96 -11.67
C SER A 45 12.76 -12.27 -10.71
N VAL A 46 12.68 -10.93 -10.83
CA VAL A 46 11.80 -10.10 -10.01
C VAL A 46 10.99 -9.18 -10.91
N GLN A 47 9.70 -9.11 -10.64
CA GLN A 47 8.81 -8.14 -11.28
C GLN A 47 8.09 -7.31 -10.22
N VAL A 48 7.90 -6.03 -10.54
CA VAL A 48 7.06 -5.11 -9.77
C VAL A 48 5.60 -5.32 -10.16
N ASP A 49 4.73 -5.46 -9.16
CA ASP A 49 3.28 -5.42 -9.31
C ASP A 49 2.66 -4.52 -8.23
N GLN A 50 1.46 -4.02 -8.47
CA GLN A 50 0.71 -3.22 -7.53
C GLN A 50 -0.80 -3.39 -7.75
N GLY A 51 -1.46 -4.08 -6.83
CA GLY A 51 -2.90 -4.24 -6.87
C GLY A 51 -3.66 -3.03 -6.29
N ARG A 52 -4.96 -3.01 -6.48
CA ARG A 52 -5.85 -1.91 -6.05
C ARG A 52 -5.78 -1.59 -4.55
N THR A 53 -5.45 -2.57 -3.72
CA THR A 53 -5.36 -2.41 -2.26
C THR A 53 -4.03 -1.80 -1.81
N GLN A 54 -2.99 -1.84 -2.65
CA GLN A 54 -1.65 -1.36 -2.34
C GLN A 54 -1.45 0.13 -2.66
N TYR A 55 -2.21 0.71 -3.59
CA TYR A 55 -1.99 2.10 -4.02
C TYR A 55 -2.02 3.12 -2.89
N ALA A 56 -3.01 3.06 -2.00
CA ALA A 56 -3.15 4.04 -0.91
C ALA A 56 -2.03 3.93 0.13
N ALA A 57 -1.48 2.73 0.31
CA ALA A 57 -0.36 2.46 1.22
C ALA A 57 1.01 2.66 0.53
N ARG A 58 1.06 2.98 -0.75
CA ARG A 58 2.28 3.02 -1.57
C ARG A 58 3.09 1.71 -1.46
N GLU A 59 2.40 0.60 -1.24
CA GLU A 59 2.97 -0.74 -1.15
C GLU A 59 3.15 -1.31 -2.56
N ILE A 60 4.35 -1.82 -2.85
CA ILE A 60 4.70 -2.53 -4.07
C ILE A 60 4.87 -4.01 -3.74
N VAL A 61 4.49 -4.85 -4.66
CA VAL A 61 4.73 -6.29 -4.63
C VAL A 61 5.95 -6.60 -5.50
N LEU A 62 6.97 -7.21 -4.91
CA LEU A 62 8.07 -7.82 -5.63
C LEU A 62 7.72 -9.30 -5.84
N ALA A 63 7.30 -9.66 -7.04
CA ALA A 63 7.01 -11.02 -7.45
C ALA A 63 8.33 -11.72 -7.81
N VAL A 64 8.87 -12.51 -6.86
CA VAL A 64 10.14 -13.22 -7.01
C VAL A 64 9.88 -14.59 -7.59
N THR A 65 10.46 -14.89 -8.74
CA THR A 65 10.37 -16.19 -9.42
C THR A 65 11.70 -16.94 -9.34
N ASN A 66 11.62 -18.22 -9.04
CA ASN A 66 12.78 -19.11 -8.98
C ASN A 66 12.79 -20.06 -10.17
N ASP A 67 13.68 -19.80 -11.11
CA ASP A 67 13.90 -20.65 -12.29
C ASP A 67 15.10 -21.61 -12.11
N SER A 68 15.66 -21.71 -10.88
CA SER A 68 16.68 -22.72 -10.54
C SER A 68 16.05 -24.07 -10.16
N ASP A 69 16.88 -25.09 -10.02
CA ASP A 69 16.46 -26.43 -9.57
C ASP A 69 16.44 -26.57 -8.03
N GLU A 70 16.85 -25.53 -7.28
CA GLU A 70 16.97 -25.58 -5.83
C GLU A 70 15.78 -24.91 -5.13
N THR A 71 15.40 -25.45 -3.98
CA THR A 71 14.39 -24.81 -3.13
C THR A 71 15.05 -23.81 -2.19
N MET A 72 14.48 -22.62 -2.12
CA MET A 72 14.91 -21.53 -1.25
C MET A 72 13.76 -21.09 -0.33
N THR A 73 14.10 -20.43 0.76
CA THR A 73 13.14 -19.72 1.62
C THR A 73 13.33 -18.22 1.46
N LEU A 74 12.26 -17.52 1.12
CA LEU A 74 12.22 -16.08 0.93
C LEU A 74 12.09 -15.39 2.30
N VAL A 75 13.08 -14.58 2.69
CA VAL A 75 13.13 -13.91 3.99
C VAL A 75 12.59 -12.48 3.91
N SER A 76 13.13 -11.67 3.00
CA SER A 76 12.73 -10.28 2.81
C SER A 76 13.14 -9.78 1.43
N GLY A 77 12.76 -8.54 1.11
CA GLY A 77 13.21 -7.86 -0.10
C GLY A 77 13.23 -6.35 0.09
N ALA A 78 14.02 -5.69 -0.72
CA ALA A 78 14.08 -4.25 -0.86
C ALA A 78 14.16 -3.90 -2.34
N LEU A 79 13.56 -2.78 -2.73
CA LEU A 79 13.59 -2.22 -4.08
C LEU A 79 14.46 -0.96 -4.08
N ASP A 80 15.33 -0.85 -5.06
CA ASP A 80 16.06 0.36 -5.40
C ASP A 80 15.59 0.82 -6.78
N ALA A 81 14.94 1.96 -6.83
CA ALA A 81 14.35 2.51 -8.05
C ALA A 81 14.68 4.00 -8.15
N ASP A 82 15.08 4.42 -9.36
CA ASP A 82 15.36 5.81 -9.68
C ASP A 82 14.15 6.71 -9.35
N GLY A 83 14.42 7.87 -8.74
CA GLY A 83 13.37 8.79 -8.29
C GLY A 83 12.73 8.45 -6.94
N PHE A 84 13.21 7.44 -6.22
CA PHE A 84 12.74 7.10 -4.89
C PHE A 84 13.86 6.95 -3.87
N GLY A 85 13.61 7.35 -2.64
CA GLY A 85 14.43 6.97 -1.51
C GLY A 85 14.33 5.46 -1.21
N PRO A 86 15.08 4.94 -0.22
CA PRO A 86 15.11 3.53 0.11
C PRO A 86 13.71 2.97 0.46
N SER A 87 13.33 1.85 -0.16
CA SER A 87 12.12 1.12 0.18
C SER A 87 12.24 0.41 1.53
N ARG A 88 11.09 0.03 2.11
CA ARG A 88 11.03 -0.69 3.39
C ARG A 88 10.08 -1.89 3.30
N PRO A 89 10.44 -3.07 3.88
CA PRO A 89 9.51 -4.19 4.00
C PRO A 89 8.27 -3.78 4.81
N THR A 90 7.06 -4.11 4.32
CA THR A 90 5.79 -3.76 5.00
C THR A 90 5.22 -4.88 5.85
N LYS A 91 5.62 -6.11 5.59
CA LYS A 91 5.13 -7.29 6.30
C LYS A 91 6.30 -8.14 6.75
N GLU A 92 6.25 -8.59 8.01
CA GLU A 92 7.06 -9.73 8.42
C GLU A 92 6.61 -10.93 7.59
N ASN A 93 7.45 -11.32 6.65
CA ASN A 93 7.13 -12.44 5.78
C ASN A 93 7.02 -13.71 6.61
N ARG A 94 5.99 -14.51 6.35
CA ARG A 94 5.90 -15.90 6.81
C ARG A 94 6.90 -16.76 6.03
N THR A 95 8.14 -16.34 5.87
CA THR A 95 9.25 -17.06 5.23
C THR A 95 8.78 -18.19 4.29
N PRO A 96 8.10 -17.86 3.15
CA PRO A 96 7.51 -18.87 2.28
C PRO A 96 8.60 -19.59 1.50
N ALA A 97 8.42 -20.91 1.34
CA ALA A 97 9.27 -21.68 0.45
C ALA A 97 9.09 -21.22 -1.02
N LEU A 98 10.21 -20.89 -1.65
CA LEU A 98 10.32 -20.52 -3.05
C LEU A 98 10.90 -21.73 -3.81
N ARG A 99 10.00 -22.61 -4.25
CA ARG A 99 10.36 -23.85 -4.94
C ARG A 99 10.69 -23.60 -6.41
N PRO A 100 11.42 -24.52 -7.08
CA PRO A 100 11.64 -24.46 -8.52
C PRO A 100 10.35 -24.18 -9.31
N GLY A 101 10.43 -23.25 -10.26
CA GLY A 101 9.32 -22.85 -11.13
C GLY A 101 8.16 -22.13 -10.40
N THR A 102 8.36 -21.64 -9.17
CA THR A 102 7.29 -20.92 -8.44
C THR A 102 7.65 -19.45 -8.23
N THR A 103 6.59 -18.63 -8.12
CA THR A 103 6.68 -17.20 -7.77
C THR A 103 6.14 -16.98 -6.36
N ARG A 104 6.76 -16.07 -5.59
CA ARG A 104 6.30 -15.63 -4.27
C ARG A 104 6.45 -14.11 -4.14
N ASP A 105 5.55 -13.53 -3.39
CA ASP A 105 5.44 -12.09 -3.23
C ASP A 105 6.17 -11.61 -1.99
N VAL A 106 6.94 -10.53 -2.14
CA VAL A 106 7.46 -9.70 -1.06
C VAL A 106 6.83 -8.32 -1.17
N TYR A 107 6.39 -7.81 -0.04
CA TYR A 107 5.73 -6.51 0.03
C TYR A 107 6.68 -5.46 0.58
N VAL A 108 6.84 -4.36 -0.16
CA VAL A 108 7.68 -3.24 0.22
C VAL A 108 6.91 -1.93 0.09
N GLU A 109 7.11 -1.01 1.01
CA GLU A 109 6.66 0.37 0.88
C GLU A 109 7.71 1.16 0.10
N LEU A 110 7.30 1.91 -0.92
CA LEU A 110 8.17 2.81 -1.64
C LEU A 110 8.71 3.90 -0.71
N GLY A 111 9.98 4.23 -0.86
CA GLY A 111 10.57 5.40 -0.25
C GLY A 111 9.88 6.70 -0.70
N GLU A 112 10.26 7.83 -0.11
CA GLU A 112 9.77 9.13 -0.55
C GLU A 112 10.20 9.39 -2.00
N ALA A 113 9.31 9.99 -2.80
CA ALA A 113 9.65 10.35 -4.16
C ALA A 113 10.62 11.54 -4.20
N GLU A 114 11.67 11.43 -4.99
CA GLU A 114 12.66 12.46 -5.25
C GLU A 114 12.25 13.25 -6.49
N CYS A 115 11.46 14.31 -6.32
CA CYS A 115 10.88 15.05 -7.43
C CYS A 115 11.85 16.05 -8.10
N ALA A 116 12.97 16.37 -7.47
CA ALA A 116 13.97 17.26 -8.04
C ALA A 116 14.70 16.59 -9.19
N GLY A 117 14.66 17.24 -10.38
CA GLY A 117 15.29 16.70 -11.60
C GLY A 117 14.35 15.95 -12.52
N PHE A 118 13.16 15.63 -12.09
CA PHE A 118 12.11 15.09 -12.96
C PHE A 118 11.23 16.23 -13.50
N PRO A 119 10.74 16.14 -14.76
CA PRO A 119 9.88 17.15 -15.32
C PRO A 119 8.55 17.19 -14.56
N ALA A 120 8.15 18.40 -14.11
CA ALA A 120 6.78 18.61 -13.64
C ALA A 120 5.83 18.52 -14.84
N GLY A 121 4.73 17.78 -14.71
CA GLY A 121 3.77 17.65 -15.80
C GLY A 121 2.76 16.53 -15.60
N PRO A 122 1.83 16.38 -16.55
CA PRO A 122 0.82 15.34 -16.49
C PRO A 122 1.33 13.96 -16.92
N GLU A 123 2.52 13.88 -17.49
CA GLU A 123 3.11 12.63 -18.00
C GLU A 123 3.86 11.87 -16.91
N GLU A 124 3.83 10.56 -16.99
CA GLU A 124 4.63 9.69 -16.12
C GLU A 124 6.11 9.80 -16.54
N PRO A 125 7.05 9.95 -15.59
CA PRO A 125 8.47 10.04 -15.94
C PRO A 125 8.97 8.70 -16.48
N VAL A 126 9.90 8.76 -17.43
CA VAL A 126 10.65 7.58 -17.88
C VAL A 126 11.91 7.51 -17.01
N PRO A 127 12.13 6.43 -16.23
CA PRO A 127 13.34 6.27 -15.44
C PRO A 127 14.59 6.20 -16.31
N ASP A 128 15.70 6.80 -15.87
CA ASP A 128 16.98 6.76 -16.57
C ASP A 128 17.65 5.38 -16.44
N ALA A 129 17.34 4.64 -15.38
CA ALA A 129 17.88 3.31 -15.12
C ALA A 129 16.77 2.29 -14.78
N ALA A 130 16.99 1.04 -15.12
CA ALA A 130 16.15 -0.05 -14.67
C ALA A 130 16.24 -0.19 -13.14
N PRO A 131 15.12 -0.44 -12.45
CA PRO A 131 15.15 -0.69 -11.02
C PRO A 131 15.88 -1.99 -10.67
N SER A 132 16.43 -2.07 -9.47
CA SER A 132 17.05 -3.28 -8.93
C SER A 132 16.37 -3.70 -7.62
N ALA A 133 16.50 -4.98 -7.25
CA ALA A 133 15.99 -5.48 -5.99
C ALA A 133 17.07 -6.26 -5.24
N THR A 134 17.12 -6.09 -3.92
CA THR A 134 17.87 -6.96 -3.03
C THR A 134 16.90 -7.92 -2.37
N ILE A 135 17.05 -9.21 -2.64
CA ILE A 135 16.19 -10.27 -2.09
C ILE A 135 17.02 -11.06 -1.08
N THR A 136 16.58 -11.11 0.16
CA THR A 136 17.20 -11.94 1.21
C THR A 136 16.59 -13.34 1.17
N LEU A 137 17.42 -14.34 0.91
CA LEU A 137 17.05 -15.74 0.74
C LEU A 137 17.91 -16.66 1.59
N ALA A 138 17.39 -17.84 1.91
CA ALA A 138 18.15 -18.96 2.48
C ALA A 138 17.88 -20.22 1.64
N LEU A 139 18.91 -21.05 1.39
CA LEU A 139 18.69 -22.37 0.79
C LEU A 139 17.88 -23.27 1.73
N GLY A 140 17.04 -24.13 1.14
CA GLY A 140 16.19 -25.08 1.88
C GLY A 140 14.84 -24.50 2.33
N GLU A 141 14.09 -25.33 3.07
CA GLU A 141 12.80 -24.95 3.65
C GLU A 141 12.62 -25.53 5.05
N PHE A 142 11.73 -24.90 5.85
CA PHE A 142 11.39 -25.29 7.23
C PHE A 142 12.58 -25.38 8.19
N ASP A 143 12.89 -26.59 8.71
CA ASP A 143 13.90 -26.82 9.73
C ASP A 143 15.33 -27.02 9.15
N ASP A 144 15.46 -27.15 7.83
CA ASP A 144 16.72 -27.32 7.10
C ASP A 144 17.04 -26.11 6.24
N LEU A 145 17.33 -24.98 6.91
CA LEU A 145 17.68 -23.72 6.25
C LEU A 145 19.16 -23.44 6.33
N GLY A 146 19.73 -23.01 5.21
CA GLY A 146 21.04 -22.38 5.14
C GLY A 146 21.06 -21.00 5.79
N PRO A 147 22.23 -20.35 5.87
CA PRO A 147 22.30 -18.96 6.28
C PRO A 147 21.60 -18.07 5.24
N ALA A 148 20.93 -17.03 5.74
CA ALA A 148 20.34 -16.02 4.87
C ALA A 148 21.43 -15.24 4.11
N SER A 149 21.17 -14.97 2.85
CA SER A 149 22.07 -14.24 1.95
C SER A 149 21.26 -13.20 1.16
N ASP A 150 21.86 -12.06 0.91
CA ASP A 150 21.31 -11.06 0.04
C ASP A 150 21.73 -11.33 -1.41
N VAL A 151 20.73 -11.42 -2.28
CA VAL A 151 20.91 -11.59 -3.73
C VAL A 151 20.43 -10.31 -4.41
N VAL A 152 21.29 -9.71 -5.23
CA VAL A 152 20.93 -8.52 -6.01
C VAL A 152 20.44 -8.94 -7.39
N VAL A 153 19.21 -8.59 -7.72
CA VAL A 153 18.63 -8.73 -9.07
C VAL A 153 18.72 -7.35 -9.73
N ALA A 154 19.62 -7.23 -10.73
CA ALA A 154 20.02 -5.94 -11.30
C ALA A 154 18.96 -5.33 -12.26
N GLU A 155 18.06 -6.14 -12.80
CA GLU A 155 17.03 -5.69 -13.73
C GLU A 155 15.68 -6.21 -13.29
N VAL A 156 14.92 -5.36 -12.59
CA VAL A 156 13.56 -5.66 -12.14
C VAL A 156 12.56 -5.19 -13.20
N GLY A 157 11.67 -6.07 -13.63
CA GLY A 157 10.61 -5.72 -14.58
C GLY A 157 9.50 -4.91 -13.93
N ASP A 158 9.02 -3.86 -14.57
CA ASP A 158 7.78 -3.13 -14.20
C ASP A 158 6.84 -3.04 -15.42
N PRO A 159 6.26 -4.15 -15.87
CA PRO A 159 5.40 -4.17 -17.06
C PRO A 159 4.11 -3.35 -16.88
N GLY A 160 3.71 -3.06 -15.64
CA GLY A 160 2.55 -2.27 -15.29
C GLY A 160 2.81 -0.75 -15.21
N GLY A 161 4.06 -0.31 -15.27
CA GLY A 161 4.44 1.10 -15.11
C GLY A 161 4.11 1.64 -13.72
N HIS A 162 4.14 0.77 -12.70
CA HIS A 162 3.72 1.13 -11.34
C HIS A 162 4.64 2.17 -10.70
N LEU A 163 5.96 2.06 -10.92
CA LEU A 163 6.93 2.98 -10.35
C LEU A 163 6.78 4.39 -10.95
N ALA A 164 6.74 4.49 -12.27
CA ALA A 164 6.55 5.77 -12.95
C ALA A 164 5.25 6.46 -12.51
N ARG A 165 4.15 5.70 -12.40
CA ARG A 165 2.86 6.21 -11.94
C ARG A 165 2.89 6.67 -10.49
N ASN A 166 3.48 5.89 -9.57
CA ASN A 166 3.60 6.30 -8.17
C ASN A 166 4.43 7.57 -8.04
N HIS A 167 5.56 7.66 -8.76
CA HIS A 167 6.41 8.85 -8.78
C HIS A 167 5.64 10.09 -9.26
N ALA A 168 4.93 9.99 -10.39
CA ALA A 168 4.15 11.09 -10.94
C ALA A 168 3.05 11.56 -9.96
N VAL A 169 2.32 10.63 -9.32
CA VAL A 169 1.30 10.94 -8.30
C VAL A 169 1.91 11.60 -7.07
N ASP A 170 3.02 11.09 -6.57
CA ASP A 170 3.69 11.62 -5.38
C ASP A 170 4.22 13.04 -5.63
N CYS A 171 4.88 13.25 -6.78
CA CYS A 171 5.43 14.56 -7.12
C CYS A 171 4.34 15.59 -7.41
N ALA A 172 3.24 15.21 -8.07
CA ALA A 172 2.08 16.07 -8.24
C ALA A 172 1.45 16.43 -6.90
N THR A 173 1.33 15.45 -5.99
CA THR A 173 0.81 15.67 -4.64
C THR A 173 1.66 16.66 -3.87
N ALA A 174 2.98 16.51 -3.92
CA ALA A 174 3.91 17.45 -3.28
C ALA A 174 3.86 18.86 -3.90
N ALA A 175 3.79 18.95 -5.23
CA ALA A 175 3.66 20.21 -5.93
C ALA A 175 2.38 20.95 -5.56
N VAL A 176 1.23 20.28 -5.61
CA VAL A 176 -0.07 20.86 -5.20
C VAL A 176 -0.05 21.25 -3.72
N ALA A 177 0.46 20.40 -2.83
CA ALA A 177 0.54 20.67 -1.41
C ALA A 177 1.44 21.87 -1.07
N SER A 178 2.40 22.23 -1.93
CA SER A 178 3.21 23.43 -1.74
C SER A 178 2.43 24.74 -1.91
N GLY A 179 1.32 24.73 -2.64
CA GLY A 179 0.47 25.89 -2.92
C GLY A 179 -0.92 25.83 -2.31
N ALA A 180 -1.48 24.63 -2.07
CA ALA A 180 -2.79 24.49 -1.44
C ALA A 180 -2.95 23.15 -0.71
N SER A 181 -3.66 23.19 0.43
CA SER A 181 -4.18 21.99 1.09
C SER A 181 -5.54 21.62 0.51
N LEU A 182 -5.70 20.37 0.07
CA LEU A 182 -6.97 19.83 -0.44
C LEU A 182 -7.57 18.87 0.58
N ALA A 183 -8.85 19.04 0.92
CA ALA A 183 -9.56 18.17 1.85
C ALA A 183 -11.03 18.04 1.46
N VAL A 184 -11.60 16.83 1.59
CA VAL A 184 -13.05 16.61 1.48
C VAL A 184 -13.70 16.88 2.84
N ASP A 185 -14.85 17.55 2.82
CA ASP A 185 -15.64 17.79 4.04
C ASP A 185 -16.13 16.47 4.67
N ALA A 186 -16.28 16.51 5.99
CA ALA A 186 -16.66 15.34 6.77
C ALA A 186 -18.12 14.92 6.56
N ASP A 187 -18.99 15.88 6.21
CA ASP A 187 -20.43 15.68 6.02
C ASP A 187 -20.76 15.70 4.53
N ILE A 188 -21.62 14.78 4.08
CA ILE A 188 -22.14 14.74 2.70
C ILE A 188 -23.65 14.95 2.75
N PRO A 189 -24.12 16.21 2.60
CA PRO A 189 -25.55 16.49 2.49
C PRO A 189 -26.15 15.80 1.25
N VAL A 190 -27.41 15.33 1.39
CA VAL A 190 -28.18 14.75 0.30
C VAL A 190 -29.40 15.61 0.04
N GLU A 191 -29.67 15.91 -1.22
CA GLU A 191 -30.86 16.64 -1.66
C GLU A 191 -31.58 15.91 -2.80
N THR A 192 -32.79 16.33 -3.12
CA THR A 192 -33.52 15.81 -4.29
C THR A 192 -33.42 16.82 -5.43
N ARG A 193 -32.86 16.43 -6.54
CA ARG A 193 -32.78 17.19 -7.80
C ARG A 193 -33.53 16.46 -8.90
N GLY A 194 -34.52 17.13 -9.51
CA GLY A 194 -35.27 16.51 -10.60
C GLY A 194 -36.04 15.22 -10.23
N GLY A 195 -36.20 14.92 -8.94
CA GLY A 195 -36.83 13.69 -8.46
C GLY A 195 -35.81 12.58 -8.08
N GLU A 196 -34.52 12.80 -8.27
CA GLU A 196 -33.46 11.85 -7.93
C GLU A 196 -32.63 12.35 -6.74
N LEU A 197 -32.16 11.43 -5.90
CA LEU A 197 -31.23 11.75 -4.81
C LEU A 197 -29.87 12.15 -5.37
N THR A 198 -29.33 13.23 -4.85
CA THR A 198 -28.01 13.77 -5.23
C THR A 198 -27.24 14.10 -3.97
N ALA A 199 -26.06 13.51 -3.82
CA ALA A 199 -25.14 13.85 -2.75
C ALA A 199 -24.30 15.09 -3.11
N LEU A 200 -23.94 15.89 -2.10
CA LEU A 200 -23.14 17.10 -2.26
C LEU A 200 -21.77 16.90 -1.61
N VAL A 201 -20.77 16.52 -2.40
CA VAL A 201 -19.38 16.34 -1.94
C VAL A 201 -18.65 17.66 -2.06
N THR A 202 -18.15 18.19 -0.94
CA THR A 202 -17.41 19.46 -0.93
C THR A 202 -15.92 19.23 -0.80
N LEU A 203 -15.13 19.69 -1.79
CA LEU A 203 -13.69 19.78 -1.74
C LEU A 203 -13.29 21.18 -1.24
N ARG A 204 -12.57 21.27 -0.12
CA ARG A 204 -11.95 22.50 0.37
C ARG A 204 -10.58 22.67 -0.24
N ILE A 205 -10.23 23.93 -0.51
CA ILE A 205 -8.99 24.36 -1.14
C ILE A 205 -8.45 25.50 -0.29
N ASP A 206 -7.54 25.19 0.63
CA ASP A 206 -6.95 26.15 1.54
C ASP A 206 -5.54 26.56 1.02
N PRO A 207 -5.39 27.78 0.46
CA PRO A 207 -4.10 28.23 -0.07
C PRO A 207 -3.00 28.27 1.01
N VAL A 208 -1.78 27.94 0.62
CA VAL A 208 -0.58 28.08 1.45
C VAL A 208 -0.05 29.51 1.31
N ASP A 209 0.14 30.22 2.41
CA ASP A 209 0.67 31.58 2.42
C ASP A 209 2.07 31.66 1.77
N GLY A 210 2.17 32.43 0.69
CA GLY A 210 3.42 32.57 -0.07
C GLY A 210 3.78 31.36 -0.96
N GLY A 211 2.91 30.36 -1.04
CA GLY A 211 3.04 29.24 -1.96
C GLY A 211 2.69 29.61 -3.41
N PRO A 212 2.93 28.71 -4.37
CA PRO A 212 2.54 28.88 -5.76
C PRO A 212 1.02 28.91 -5.92
N GLU A 213 0.52 29.47 -7.03
CA GLU A 213 -0.89 29.45 -7.35
C GLU A 213 -1.33 28.04 -7.78
N VAL A 214 -2.38 27.50 -7.13
CA VAL A 214 -2.99 26.22 -7.48
C VAL A 214 -4.36 26.45 -8.08
N THR A 215 -4.60 25.91 -9.27
CA THR A 215 -5.88 25.91 -9.96
C THR A 215 -6.35 24.47 -10.13
N ILE A 216 -7.59 24.17 -9.75
CA ILE A 216 -8.20 22.86 -10.03
C ILE A 216 -8.75 22.87 -11.47
N ASP A 217 -8.19 22.04 -12.32
CA ASP A 217 -8.58 21.96 -13.74
C ASP A 217 -9.72 20.99 -13.95
N ARG A 218 -9.71 19.87 -13.21
CA ARG A 218 -10.68 18.79 -13.34
C ARG A 218 -10.74 17.94 -12.08
N ILE A 219 -11.94 17.45 -11.77
CA ILE A 219 -12.16 16.37 -10.81
C ILE A 219 -12.84 15.24 -11.57
N ALA A 220 -12.22 14.06 -11.62
CA ALA A 220 -12.79 12.94 -12.37
C ALA A 220 -13.86 12.21 -11.55
N GLY A 221 -14.82 11.59 -12.24
CA GLY A 221 -15.70 10.58 -11.65
C GLY A 221 -14.90 9.35 -11.18
N THR A 222 -15.53 8.54 -10.34
CA THR A 222 -14.90 7.33 -9.82
C THR A 222 -15.73 6.09 -10.16
N THR A 223 -15.31 4.93 -9.70
CA THR A 223 -16.08 3.69 -9.85
C THR A 223 -17.44 3.71 -9.15
N ILE A 224 -17.64 4.63 -8.19
CA ILE A 224 -18.88 4.74 -7.41
C ILE A 224 -19.54 6.11 -7.47
N MET A 225 -18.88 7.13 -8.02
CA MET A 225 -19.38 8.52 -8.10
C MET A 225 -19.32 9.05 -9.52
N ASN A 226 -20.44 9.60 -10.01
CA ASN A 226 -20.53 10.32 -11.27
C ASN A 226 -21.11 11.71 -11.08
N ASN A 227 -20.77 12.61 -12.01
CA ASN A 227 -21.48 13.87 -12.20
C ASN A 227 -22.88 13.58 -12.78
N PRO A 228 -23.98 14.10 -12.19
CA PRO A 228 -25.33 13.94 -12.75
C PRO A 228 -25.52 14.60 -14.12
N ASP A 229 -24.75 15.67 -14.40
CA ASP A 229 -24.83 16.47 -15.63
C ASP A 229 -23.45 16.53 -16.31
N PRO A 230 -22.93 15.41 -16.83
CA PRO A 230 -21.59 15.39 -17.41
C PRO A 230 -21.55 16.16 -18.73
N ASP A 231 -20.51 17.00 -18.91
CA ASP A 231 -20.21 17.64 -20.18
C ASP A 231 -19.58 16.61 -21.15
N GLY A 232 -20.41 15.93 -21.93
CA GLY A 232 -19.97 14.89 -22.89
C GLY A 232 -19.88 13.47 -22.28
N GLU A 233 -18.92 12.67 -22.76
CA GLU A 233 -18.74 11.27 -22.30
C GLU A 233 -18.00 11.15 -20.95
N ASP A 234 -17.53 12.27 -20.40
CA ASP A 234 -16.71 12.31 -19.19
C ASP A 234 -17.58 12.48 -17.93
N SER A 235 -17.52 11.49 -17.03
CA SER A 235 -18.28 11.48 -15.77
C SER A 235 -17.76 12.44 -14.69
N GLY A 236 -16.82 13.33 -15.01
CA GLY A 236 -16.17 14.26 -14.10
C GLY A 236 -16.80 15.67 -14.06
N TRP A 237 -16.15 16.55 -13.32
CA TRP A 237 -16.52 17.97 -13.15
C TRP A 237 -15.41 18.86 -13.71
N THR A 238 -15.75 19.79 -14.59
CA THR A 238 -14.84 20.74 -15.23
C THR A 238 -15.51 22.11 -15.36
N GLY A 239 -14.76 23.13 -15.77
CA GLY A 239 -15.30 24.44 -16.13
C GLY A 239 -16.17 25.08 -15.06
N SER A 240 -17.44 25.40 -15.39
CA SER A 240 -18.38 26.09 -14.50
C SER A 240 -18.71 25.28 -13.23
N ALA A 241 -18.61 23.96 -13.25
CA ALA A 241 -18.79 23.12 -12.08
C ALA A 241 -17.70 23.37 -11.00
N LEU A 242 -16.56 23.96 -11.41
CA LEU A 242 -15.44 24.30 -10.53
C LEU A 242 -15.36 25.80 -10.17
N ASP A 243 -16.33 26.61 -10.59
CA ASP A 243 -16.29 28.07 -10.35
C ASP A 243 -16.23 28.46 -8.86
N GLY A 244 -16.64 27.55 -7.96
CA GLY A 244 -16.58 27.75 -6.51
C GLY A 244 -15.17 27.77 -5.92
N GLN A 245 -14.13 27.32 -6.62
CA GLN A 245 -12.78 27.22 -6.09
C GLN A 245 -12.19 28.56 -5.61
N ARG A 246 -12.58 29.68 -6.22
CA ARG A 246 -12.16 31.03 -5.80
C ARG A 246 -12.66 31.44 -4.41
N SER A 247 -13.69 30.77 -3.90
CA SER A 247 -14.19 30.94 -2.52
C SER A 247 -13.56 29.96 -1.52
N GLY A 248 -12.54 29.19 -1.95
CA GLY A 248 -11.85 28.21 -1.11
C GLY A 248 -12.54 26.84 -1.03
N SER A 249 -13.60 26.61 -1.81
CA SER A 249 -14.27 25.30 -1.89
C SER A 249 -15.02 25.09 -3.19
N VAL A 250 -15.21 23.81 -3.56
CA VAL A 250 -16.02 23.37 -4.68
C VAL A 250 -17.00 22.30 -4.18
N THR A 251 -18.29 22.48 -4.42
CA THR A 251 -19.32 21.49 -4.10
C THR A 251 -19.73 20.74 -5.36
N LEU A 252 -19.52 19.44 -5.36
CA LEU A 252 -19.73 18.52 -6.46
C LEU A 252 -21.08 17.81 -6.26
N PRO A 253 -22.06 17.97 -7.16
CA PRO A 253 -23.24 17.12 -7.16
C PRO A 253 -22.84 15.73 -7.64
N VAL A 254 -23.23 14.69 -6.90
CA VAL A 254 -22.83 13.30 -7.13
C VAL A 254 -24.05 12.40 -7.23
N VAL A 255 -24.06 11.53 -8.24
CA VAL A 255 -24.97 10.38 -8.34
C VAL A 255 -24.19 9.07 -8.34
N PRO A 256 -24.79 7.91 -7.95
CA PRO A 256 -24.10 6.64 -8.03
C PRO A 256 -23.65 6.32 -9.46
N ALA A 257 -22.38 5.95 -9.63
CA ALA A 257 -21.87 5.49 -10.92
C ALA A 257 -22.36 4.07 -11.26
N ARG A 258 -22.74 3.30 -10.24
CA ARG A 258 -23.27 1.94 -10.35
C ARG A 258 -24.09 1.56 -9.13
N CYS A 259 -25.04 0.64 -9.33
CA CYS A 259 -25.89 0.09 -8.26
C CYS A 259 -25.60 -1.40 -7.96
N ASP A 260 -24.50 -1.96 -8.45
CA ASP A 260 -24.08 -3.32 -8.07
C ASP A 260 -23.43 -3.30 -6.68
N ALA A 261 -24.14 -3.76 -5.67
CA ALA A 261 -23.70 -3.76 -4.27
C ALA A 261 -22.39 -4.52 -4.05
N HIS A 262 -22.16 -5.60 -4.80
CA HIS A 262 -20.91 -6.37 -4.70
C HIS A 262 -19.73 -5.57 -5.25
N ALA A 263 -19.87 -4.96 -6.43
CA ALA A 263 -18.83 -4.15 -7.03
C ALA A 263 -18.52 -2.88 -6.21
N VAL A 264 -19.54 -2.26 -5.57
CA VAL A 264 -19.35 -1.13 -4.67
C VAL A 264 -18.65 -1.56 -3.37
N GLY A 265 -19.02 -2.70 -2.78
CA GLY A 265 -18.40 -3.22 -1.56
C GLY A 265 -16.94 -3.65 -1.75
N GLU A 266 -16.55 -4.05 -2.96
CA GLU A 266 -15.17 -4.41 -3.30
C GLU A 266 -14.31 -3.21 -3.73
N ASP A 267 -14.93 -2.04 -3.91
CA ASP A 267 -14.19 -0.85 -4.34
C ASP A 267 -13.21 -0.37 -3.26
N LYS A 268 -12.00 0.00 -3.68
CA LYS A 268 -10.91 0.43 -2.77
C LYS A 268 -10.46 1.86 -3.01
N ARG A 269 -10.86 2.48 -4.12
CA ARG A 269 -10.42 3.83 -4.50
C ARG A 269 -11.56 4.78 -4.85
N GLY A 270 -12.79 4.31 -4.95
CA GLY A 270 -13.93 5.14 -5.35
C GLY A 270 -14.25 6.29 -4.39
N THR A 271 -13.71 6.24 -3.17
CA THR A 271 -13.80 7.31 -2.17
C THR A 271 -12.57 8.24 -2.14
N PHE A 272 -11.71 8.18 -3.13
CA PHE A 272 -10.63 9.14 -3.36
C PHE A 272 -11.00 10.00 -4.56
N LEU A 273 -11.09 11.32 -4.39
CA LEU A 273 -11.34 12.23 -5.52
C LEU A 273 -10.09 12.35 -6.39
N PRO A 274 -10.16 11.96 -7.68
CA PRO A 274 -9.05 12.16 -8.61
C PRO A 274 -9.07 13.61 -9.10
N VAL A 275 -8.13 14.40 -8.61
CA VAL A 275 -8.02 15.84 -8.90
C VAL A 275 -6.86 16.08 -9.85
N THR A 276 -7.11 16.73 -10.99
CA THR A 276 -6.07 17.31 -11.83
C THR A 276 -5.99 18.79 -11.54
N ALA A 277 -4.80 19.29 -11.29
CA ALA A 277 -4.56 20.70 -10.95
C ALA A 277 -3.34 21.23 -11.72
N SER A 278 -3.30 22.55 -11.89
CA SER A 278 -2.13 23.28 -12.34
C SER A 278 -1.49 24.05 -11.19
N VAL A 279 -0.16 24.04 -11.14
CA VAL A 279 0.64 24.81 -10.18
C VAL A 279 1.43 25.88 -10.97
N ASP A 280 1.22 27.16 -10.69
CA ASP A 280 1.75 28.29 -11.47
C ASP A 280 1.50 28.12 -13.00
N GLY A 281 0.34 27.57 -13.37
CA GLY A 281 -0.06 27.34 -14.75
C GLY A 281 0.56 26.09 -15.40
N VAL A 282 1.35 25.28 -14.65
CA VAL A 282 1.88 24.00 -15.12
C VAL A 282 0.96 22.88 -14.67
N ALA A 283 0.32 22.19 -15.63
CA ALA A 283 -0.55 21.04 -15.33
C ALA A 283 0.25 19.93 -14.62
N GLN A 284 -0.34 19.35 -13.58
CA GLN A 284 0.25 18.27 -12.81
C GLN A 284 -0.42 16.92 -13.15
N HIS A 285 0.21 15.82 -12.78
CA HIS A 285 -0.41 14.51 -12.78
C HIS A 285 -1.59 14.47 -11.78
N VAL A 286 -2.45 13.44 -11.87
CA VAL A 286 -3.60 13.30 -10.98
C VAL A 286 -3.18 13.17 -9.51
N VAL A 287 -3.85 13.92 -8.64
CA VAL A 287 -3.73 13.83 -7.18
C VAL A 287 -4.99 13.18 -6.63
N TYR A 288 -4.84 12.26 -5.69
CA TYR A 288 -5.96 11.57 -5.07
C TYR A 288 -6.24 12.11 -3.68
N VAL A 289 -7.38 12.79 -3.51
CA VAL A 289 -7.79 13.36 -2.23
C VAL A 289 -8.71 12.37 -1.50
N PRO A 290 -8.28 11.81 -0.36
CA PRO A 290 -9.09 10.83 0.37
C PRO A 290 -10.28 11.49 1.06
N MET A 291 -11.43 10.79 1.09
CA MET A 291 -12.55 11.17 1.93
C MET A 291 -12.27 10.73 3.39
N PRO A 292 -12.64 11.55 4.40
CA PRO A 292 -12.64 11.12 5.79
C PRO A 292 -13.66 10.00 6.02
N ASP A 293 -13.48 9.21 7.08
CA ASP A 293 -14.30 8.03 7.33
C ASP A 293 -15.80 8.32 7.46
N SER A 294 -16.17 9.47 8.06
CA SER A 294 -17.56 9.91 8.13
C SER A 294 -18.16 10.15 6.75
N ALA A 295 -17.48 10.93 5.89
CA ALA A 295 -17.92 11.19 4.52
C ALA A 295 -18.03 9.90 3.68
N ARG A 296 -17.11 8.96 3.90
CA ARG A 296 -17.20 7.63 3.25
C ARG A 296 -18.45 6.86 3.69
N ALA A 297 -18.76 6.87 4.99
CA ALA A 297 -19.96 6.23 5.51
C ALA A 297 -21.23 6.87 4.94
N ASP A 298 -21.30 8.20 4.91
CA ASP A 298 -22.44 8.95 4.36
C ASP A 298 -22.61 8.67 2.86
N LEU A 299 -21.50 8.63 2.09
CA LEU A 299 -21.53 8.30 0.67
C LEU A 299 -22.07 6.89 0.40
N PHE A 300 -21.63 5.89 1.17
CA PHE A 300 -22.12 4.52 1.02
C PHE A 300 -23.61 4.40 1.41
N ALA A 301 -24.06 5.11 2.45
CA ALA A 301 -25.48 5.17 2.82
C ALA A 301 -26.30 5.81 1.69
N PHE A 302 -25.85 6.95 1.15
CA PHE A 302 -26.47 7.60 -0.01
C PHE A 302 -26.58 6.66 -1.23
N ILE A 303 -25.51 5.92 -1.56
CA ILE A 303 -25.53 4.97 -2.70
C ILE A 303 -26.56 3.86 -2.43
N ALA A 304 -26.61 3.31 -1.20
CA ALA A 304 -27.59 2.30 -0.83
C ALA A 304 -29.01 2.78 -0.99
N ASP A 305 -29.30 3.99 -0.51
CA ASP A 305 -30.62 4.62 -0.60
C ASP A 305 -31.01 4.94 -2.04
N SER A 306 -30.05 5.46 -2.86
CA SER A 306 -30.29 5.80 -4.26
C SER A 306 -30.48 4.57 -5.16
N CYS A 307 -29.92 3.44 -4.76
CA CYS A 307 -29.99 2.18 -5.50
C CYS A 307 -31.04 1.19 -4.94
N ASP A 308 -31.89 1.61 -3.99
CA ASP A 308 -32.92 0.79 -3.35
C ASP A 308 -32.38 -0.54 -2.79
N TRP A 309 -31.18 -0.53 -2.20
CA TRP A 309 -30.64 -1.76 -1.61
C TRP A 309 -31.40 -2.13 -0.35
N PRO A 310 -31.70 -3.44 -0.14
CA PRO A 310 -32.29 -3.87 1.10
C PRO A 310 -31.32 -3.61 2.26
N GLY A 311 -31.83 -2.93 3.31
CA GLY A 311 -31.09 -2.62 4.52
C GLY A 311 -30.78 -3.84 5.38
#